data_96ff187a54615e9f6ee451c505802972
#
_entry.id   96ff187a54615e9f6ee451c505802972
#
_cell.length_a   1.000
_cell.length_b   1.000
_cell.length_c   1.000
_cell.angle_alpha   90.00
_cell.angle_beta   90.00
_cell.angle_gamma   90.00
#
_symmetry.space_group_name_H-M   'P 1'
#
loop_
_entity.id
_entity.type
_entity.pdbx_description
1 polymer ?
#
loop_
_entity_poly.entity_id
_entity_poly.type
_entity_poly.pdbx_seq_one_letter_code
_entity_poly.pdbx_strand_id
1 'polypeptide(L)'
;MSHFRASPVQVFPVVVALFLAGVLTYGLQASKAELVAITVFPETPSGATLNASIFVVMMAAAATLIYLLLKYQRKRVVKYLIAGAIFFVTFFLLNWYGGLSATQLAPGVAVYGYGWIGLTGIAAGLLLAGLYRGPQGIRLLSVTIVGSLTGTFLGASVPTMTAIVLLAALAVYDLVSVYRGPIGKIAEMADLEEFKGAVF
;
A
#
# COMPACT_ATOMS: atom_id res chain seq x y z
N MET A 1 -1.81 -30.54 -6.29
CA MET A 1 -1.49 -29.35 -5.46
C MET A 1 -0.03 -29.00 -5.69
N SER A 2 0.25 -27.97 -6.50
CA SER A 2 1.61 -27.48 -6.69
C SER A 2 2.04 -26.79 -5.38
N HIS A 3 3.03 -27.36 -4.71
CA HIS A 3 3.62 -26.73 -3.54
C HIS A 3 4.24 -25.38 -3.96
N PHE A 4 3.55 -24.30 -3.65
CA PHE A 4 4.11 -22.94 -3.79
C PHE A 4 5.31 -22.82 -2.84
N ARG A 5 6.51 -22.82 -3.39
CA ARG A 5 7.73 -22.50 -2.64
C ARG A 5 8.08 -21.06 -2.94
N ALA A 6 7.96 -20.19 -1.93
CA ALA A 6 8.43 -18.83 -2.04
C ALA A 6 9.92 -18.84 -2.41
N SER A 7 10.29 -18.26 -3.54
CA SER A 7 11.69 -18.14 -3.94
C SER A 7 12.33 -16.95 -3.20
N PRO A 8 13.63 -17.01 -2.87
CA PRO A 8 14.34 -15.87 -2.26
C PRO A 8 14.23 -14.59 -3.07
N VAL A 9 14.10 -14.70 -4.39
CA VAL A 9 13.92 -13.57 -5.32
C VAL A 9 12.59 -12.83 -5.07
N GLN A 10 11.55 -13.52 -4.61
CA GLN A 10 10.25 -12.91 -4.31
C GLN A 10 10.24 -12.24 -2.94
N VAL A 11 11.02 -12.73 -1.99
CA VAL A 11 11.11 -12.18 -0.63
C VAL A 11 12.02 -10.95 -0.58
N PHE A 12 13.07 -10.92 -1.39
CA PHE A 12 14.05 -9.84 -1.39
C PHE A 12 13.45 -8.43 -1.54
N PRO A 13 12.56 -8.13 -2.51
CA PRO A 13 11.94 -6.80 -2.64
C PRO A 13 11.15 -6.39 -1.40
N VAL A 14 10.49 -7.34 -0.73
CA VAL A 14 9.72 -7.09 0.49
C VAL A 14 10.64 -6.68 1.64
N VAL A 15 11.74 -7.41 1.83
CA VAL A 15 12.75 -7.09 2.87
C VAL A 15 13.36 -5.71 2.61
N VAL A 16 13.72 -5.42 1.35
CA VAL A 16 14.27 -4.11 0.97
C VAL A 16 13.24 -3.00 1.20
N ALA A 17 11.97 -3.22 0.84
CA ALA A 17 10.91 -2.24 1.07
C ALA A 17 10.70 -1.95 2.56
N LEU A 18 10.71 -2.97 3.40
CA LEU A 18 10.60 -2.82 4.86
C LEU A 18 11.79 -2.07 5.45
N PHE A 19 13.01 -2.41 5.02
CA PHE A 19 14.21 -1.71 5.46
C PHE A 19 14.17 -0.23 5.08
N LEU A 20 13.85 0.07 3.81
CA LEU A 20 13.71 1.45 3.33
C LEU A 20 12.61 2.20 4.06
N ALA A 21 11.45 1.58 4.30
CA ALA A 21 10.37 2.17 5.08
C ALA A 21 10.84 2.55 6.50
N GLY A 22 11.60 1.67 7.16
CA GLY A 22 12.18 1.95 8.47
C GLY A 22 13.14 3.14 8.46
N VAL A 23 14.05 3.19 7.48
CA VAL A 23 14.99 4.30 7.29
C VAL A 23 14.27 5.62 7.03
N LEU A 24 13.27 5.62 6.13
CA LEU A 24 12.50 6.80 5.78
C LEU A 24 11.67 7.31 6.98
N THR A 25 11.03 6.39 7.74
CA THR A 25 10.28 6.74 8.95
C THR A 25 11.20 7.33 10.02
N TYR A 26 12.38 6.72 10.23
CA TYR A 26 13.38 7.27 11.15
C TYR A 26 13.84 8.67 10.73
N GLY A 27 14.07 8.90 9.44
CA GLY A 27 14.41 10.21 8.90
C GLY A 27 13.34 11.27 9.18
N LEU A 28 12.06 10.94 9.04
CA LEU A 28 10.95 11.84 9.38
C LEU A 28 10.89 12.15 10.88
N GLN A 29 11.08 11.15 11.73
CA GLN A 29 11.12 11.36 13.18
C GLN A 29 12.32 12.21 13.62
N ALA A 30 13.49 11.96 13.06
CA ALA A 30 14.71 12.72 13.34
C ALA A 30 14.58 14.20 12.90
N SER A 31 13.86 14.47 11.82
CA SER A 31 13.57 15.83 11.34
C SER A 31 12.49 16.56 12.15
N LYS A 32 11.92 15.93 13.18
CA LYS A 32 10.81 16.46 13.99
C LYS A 32 9.60 16.91 13.16
N ALA A 33 9.35 16.25 12.04
CA ALA A 33 8.17 16.49 11.23
C ALA A 33 6.90 16.25 12.05
N GLU A 34 5.95 17.17 12.01
CA GLU A 34 4.66 16.99 12.67
C GLU A 34 3.87 15.89 11.94
N LEU A 35 3.81 14.70 12.55
CA LEU A 35 3.10 13.55 12.01
C LEU A 35 1.70 13.50 12.60
N VAL A 36 0.70 13.56 11.73
CA VAL A 36 -0.70 13.46 12.14
C VAL A 36 -1.13 11.99 12.13
N ALA A 37 -1.62 11.52 13.27
CA ALA A 37 -2.19 10.17 13.35
C ALA A 37 -3.46 10.08 12.50
N ILE A 38 -3.56 9.02 11.68
CA ILE A 38 -4.72 8.74 10.82
C ILE A 38 -5.81 7.90 11.53
N THR A 39 -5.85 7.95 12.83
CA THR A 39 -6.80 7.18 13.64
C THR A 39 -7.96 8.05 14.09
N VAL A 40 -9.18 7.47 14.11
CA VAL A 40 -10.41 8.16 14.50
C VAL A 40 -10.53 8.26 16.02
N PHE A 41 -10.06 7.24 16.73
CA PHE A 41 -10.14 7.15 18.18
C PHE A 41 -8.77 7.33 18.84
N PRO A 42 -8.73 7.85 20.08
CA PRO A 42 -7.48 8.06 20.81
C PRO A 42 -6.73 6.74 21.08
N GLU A 43 -5.43 6.82 21.37
CA GLU A 43 -4.56 5.67 21.62
C GLU A 43 -4.79 5.06 23.02
N THR A 44 -6.00 4.54 23.24
CA THR A 44 -6.37 3.71 24.39
C THR A 44 -6.58 2.27 23.91
N PRO A 45 -6.55 1.25 24.80
CA PRO A 45 -6.79 -0.13 24.39
C PRO A 45 -8.12 -0.33 23.65
N SER A 46 -9.18 0.32 24.11
CA SER A 46 -10.49 0.32 23.45
C SER A 46 -10.47 1.09 22.12
N GLY A 47 -9.85 2.27 22.08
CA GLY A 47 -9.71 3.07 20.86
C GLY A 47 -8.86 2.36 19.80
N ALA A 48 -7.77 1.71 20.19
CA ALA A 48 -6.94 0.91 19.30
C ALA A 48 -7.72 -0.26 18.67
N THR A 49 -8.56 -0.93 19.47
CA THR A 49 -9.44 -2.01 18.98
C THR A 49 -10.48 -1.48 18.00
N LEU A 50 -11.10 -0.34 18.28
CA LEU A 50 -12.05 0.29 17.36
C LEU A 50 -11.40 0.74 16.06
N ASN A 51 -10.22 1.38 16.13
CA ASN A 51 -9.45 1.76 14.95
C ASN A 51 -9.10 0.54 14.08
N ALA A 52 -8.57 -0.52 14.69
CA ALA A 52 -8.24 -1.77 13.99
C ALA A 52 -9.49 -2.39 13.35
N SER A 53 -10.63 -2.38 14.03
CA SER A 53 -11.90 -2.90 13.49
C SER A 53 -12.35 -2.12 12.26
N ILE A 54 -12.21 -0.80 12.25
CA ILE A 54 -12.53 0.03 11.07
C ILE A 54 -11.65 -0.38 9.89
N PHE A 55 -10.34 -0.51 10.08
CA PHE A 55 -9.42 -0.93 9.01
C PHE A 55 -9.78 -2.32 8.46
N VAL A 56 -10.06 -3.30 9.33
CA VAL A 56 -10.45 -4.64 8.90
C VAL A 56 -11.77 -4.64 8.12
N VAL A 57 -12.77 -3.88 8.57
CA VAL A 57 -14.07 -3.74 7.87
C VAL A 57 -13.87 -3.09 6.50
N MET A 58 -13.06 -2.04 6.40
CA MET A 58 -12.74 -1.40 5.12
C MET A 58 -12.04 -2.37 4.16
N MET A 59 -11.08 -3.16 4.65
CA MET A 59 -10.40 -4.19 3.84
C MET A 59 -11.36 -5.28 3.39
N ALA A 60 -12.22 -5.76 4.29
CA ALA A 60 -13.22 -6.78 3.96
C ALA A 60 -14.22 -6.26 2.90
N ALA A 61 -14.65 -5.00 3.02
CA ALA A 61 -15.52 -4.36 2.03
C ALA A 61 -14.83 -4.24 0.67
N ALA A 62 -13.56 -3.79 0.64
CA ALA A 62 -12.77 -3.69 -0.60
C ALA A 62 -12.58 -5.07 -1.27
N ALA A 63 -12.20 -6.08 -0.49
CA ALA A 63 -12.04 -7.45 -1.00
C ALA A 63 -13.36 -8.01 -1.54
N THR A 64 -14.47 -7.75 -0.85
CA THR A 64 -15.82 -8.17 -1.29
C THR A 64 -16.21 -7.47 -2.58
N LEU A 65 -15.93 -6.16 -2.71
CA LEU A 65 -16.19 -5.41 -3.94
C LEU A 65 -15.42 -5.99 -5.13
N ILE A 66 -14.12 -6.25 -4.95
CA ILE A 66 -13.29 -6.85 -6.00
C ILE A 66 -13.84 -8.24 -6.37
N TYR A 67 -14.18 -9.06 -5.39
CA TYR A 67 -14.78 -10.38 -5.63
C TYR A 67 -16.08 -10.27 -6.44
N LEU A 68 -16.98 -9.36 -6.09
CA LEU A 68 -18.23 -9.16 -6.82
C LEU A 68 -17.98 -8.72 -8.27
N LEU A 69 -17.07 -7.76 -8.48
CA LEU A 69 -16.72 -7.30 -9.83
C LEU A 69 -16.14 -8.45 -10.69
N LEU A 70 -15.31 -9.31 -10.12
CA LEU A 70 -14.77 -10.48 -10.80
C LEU A 70 -15.86 -11.52 -11.09
N LYS A 71 -16.73 -11.80 -10.13
CA LYS A 71 -17.88 -12.70 -10.29
C LYS A 71 -18.81 -12.27 -11.43
N TYR A 72 -19.03 -10.97 -11.60
CA TYR A 72 -19.82 -10.41 -12.70
C TYR A 72 -19.00 -10.19 -13.99
N GLN A 73 -17.82 -10.83 -14.11
CA GLN A 73 -16.94 -10.79 -15.28
C GLN A 73 -16.51 -9.36 -15.69
N ARG A 74 -16.49 -8.42 -14.76
CA ARG A 74 -16.06 -7.03 -14.98
C ARG A 74 -14.54 -6.87 -14.86
N LYS A 75 -13.76 -7.79 -15.42
CA LYS A 75 -12.29 -7.83 -15.32
C LYS A 75 -11.62 -6.50 -15.71
N ARG A 76 -12.09 -5.83 -16.77
CA ARG A 76 -11.54 -4.52 -17.18
C ARG A 76 -11.73 -3.45 -16.10
N VAL A 77 -12.90 -3.43 -15.45
CA VAL A 77 -13.22 -2.49 -14.36
C VAL A 77 -12.27 -2.73 -13.19
N VAL A 78 -12.07 -3.98 -12.79
CA VAL A 78 -11.13 -4.34 -11.71
C VAL A 78 -9.72 -3.88 -12.04
N LYS A 79 -9.22 -4.12 -13.27
CA LYS A 79 -7.90 -3.69 -13.71
C LYS A 79 -7.72 -2.17 -13.58
N TYR A 80 -8.69 -1.39 -14.07
CA TYR A 80 -8.61 0.08 -14.00
C TYR A 80 -8.79 0.60 -12.56
N LEU A 81 -9.62 -0.06 -11.76
CA LEU A 81 -9.81 0.28 -10.35
C LEU A 81 -8.53 0.07 -9.55
N ILE A 82 -7.86 -1.08 -9.72
CA ILE A 82 -6.57 -1.36 -9.05
C ILE A 82 -5.49 -0.40 -9.54
N ALA A 83 -5.38 -0.17 -10.85
CA ALA A 83 -4.40 0.76 -11.40
C ALA A 83 -4.65 2.20 -10.90
N GLY A 84 -5.90 2.65 -10.88
CA GLY A 84 -6.29 3.95 -10.35
C GLY A 84 -6.01 4.08 -8.85
N ALA A 85 -6.29 3.04 -8.06
CA ALA A 85 -6.00 3.02 -6.63
C ALA A 85 -4.49 3.10 -6.37
N ILE A 86 -3.66 2.32 -7.08
CA ILE A 86 -2.20 2.37 -6.97
C ILE A 86 -1.68 3.76 -7.37
N PHE A 87 -2.17 4.33 -8.48
CA PHE A 87 -1.79 5.68 -8.91
C PHE A 87 -2.13 6.71 -7.85
N PHE A 88 -3.37 6.72 -7.35
CA PHE A 88 -3.84 7.70 -6.38
C PHE A 88 -3.07 7.60 -5.06
N VAL A 89 -2.88 6.39 -4.54
CA VAL A 89 -2.10 6.14 -3.32
C VAL A 89 -0.66 6.60 -3.51
N THR A 90 -0.01 6.21 -4.61
CA THR A 90 1.39 6.60 -4.89
C THR A 90 1.53 8.11 -5.02
N PHE A 91 0.61 8.76 -5.74
CA PHE A 91 0.56 10.22 -5.87
C PHE A 91 0.40 10.91 -4.52
N PHE A 92 -0.54 10.44 -3.69
CA PHE A 92 -0.75 10.95 -2.34
C PHE A 92 0.50 10.79 -1.47
N LEU A 93 1.12 9.61 -1.46
CA LEU A 93 2.30 9.32 -0.66
C LEU A 93 3.51 10.14 -1.09
N LEU A 94 3.72 10.33 -2.39
CA LEU A 94 4.78 11.19 -2.92
C LEU A 94 4.57 12.66 -2.52
N ASN A 95 3.33 13.16 -2.57
CA ASN A 95 3.02 14.52 -2.11
C ASN A 95 3.24 14.64 -0.60
N TRP A 96 2.76 13.70 0.19
CA TRP A 96 2.88 13.71 1.64
C TRP A 96 4.33 13.65 2.09
N TYR A 97 5.09 12.64 1.65
CA TYR A 97 6.49 12.45 2.04
C TYR A 97 7.38 13.54 1.46
N GLY A 98 7.21 13.86 0.19
CA GLY A 98 7.99 14.89 -0.48
C GLY A 98 7.71 16.28 0.09
N GLY A 99 6.46 16.56 0.47
CA GLY A 99 6.07 17.79 1.16
C GLY A 99 6.78 17.94 2.49
N LEU A 100 6.73 16.92 3.34
CA LEU A 100 7.42 16.92 4.62
C LEU A 100 8.95 17.05 4.47
N SER A 101 9.54 16.33 3.52
CA SER A 101 10.98 16.36 3.29
C SER A 101 11.45 17.71 2.71
N ALA A 102 10.71 18.27 1.76
CA ALA A 102 11.07 19.54 1.12
C ALA A 102 10.98 20.74 2.07
N THR A 103 9.99 20.77 2.95
CA THR A 103 9.90 21.83 3.99
C THR A 103 11.07 21.81 4.95
N GLN A 104 11.65 20.64 5.21
CA GLN A 104 12.81 20.48 6.09
C GLN A 104 14.13 20.83 5.38
N LEU A 105 14.30 20.40 4.11
CA LEU A 105 15.55 20.53 3.36
C LEU A 105 15.70 21.89 2.68
N ALA A 106 14.59 22.50 2.28
CA ALA A 106 14.58 23.78 1.57
C ALA A 106 13.41 24.66 2.06
N PRO A 107 13.58 25.33 3.22
CA PRO A 107 12.58 26.28 3.72
C PRO A 107 12.37 27.39 2.68
N GLY A 108 11.15 27.55 2.19
CA GLY A 108 10.79 28.54 1.16
C GLY A 108 10.43 27.97 -0.22
N VAL A 109 10.62 26.69 -0.45
CA VAL A 109 10.07 26.03 -1.65
C VAL A 109 8.56 25.88 -1.51
N ALA A 110 7.80 26.37 -2.49
CA ALA A 110 6.34 26.22 -2.53
C ALA A 110 5.95 24.76 -2.85
N VAL A 111 5.98 23.92 -1.83
CA VAL A 111 5.78 22.47 -1.92
C VAL A 111 4.35 22.10 -2.37
N TYR A 112 3.39 23.03 -2.24
CA TYR A 112 2.01 22.81 -2.67
C TYR A 112 1.63 23.60 -3.93
N GLY A 113 2.65 24.09 -4.67
CA GLY A 113 2.42 24.74 -5.96
C GLY A 113 2.07 23.75 -7.07
N TYR A 114 1.41 24.24 -8.14
CA TYR A 114 1.02 23.42 -9.31
C TYR A 114 2.19 22.64 -9.92
N GLY A 115 3.41 23.18 -9.87
CA GLY A 115 4.62 22.50 -10.33
C GLY A 115 4.95 21.23 -9.55
N TRP A 116 4.82 21.28 -8.23
CA TRP A 116 5.04 20.14 -7.34
C TRP A 116 4.00 19.04 -7.56
N ILE A 117 2.72 19.43 -7.62
CA ILE A 117 1.61 18.50 -7.91
C ILE A 117 1.81 17.83 -9.28
N GLY A 118 2.23 18.60 -10.28
CA GLY A 118 2.55 18.06 -11.60
C GLY A 118 3.71 17.06 -11.58
N LEU A 119 4.81 17.40 -10.87
CA LEU A 119 5.98 16.54 -10.75
C LEU A 119 5.64 15.20 -10.07
N THR A 120 4.94 15.26 -8.94
CA THR A 120 4.52 14.04 -8.20
C THR A 120 3.50 13.21 -8.99
N GLY A 121 2.63 13.86 -9.76
CA GLY A 121 1.71 13.18 -10.68
C GLY A 121 2.45 12.43 -11.79
N ILE A 122 3.46 13.06 -12.40
CA ILE A 122 4.31 12.42 -13.42
C ILE A 122 5.09 11.26 -12.78
N ALA A 123 5.70 11.45 -11.61
CA ALA A 123 6.44 10.41 -10.91
C ALA A 123 5.54 9.20 -10.57
N ALA A 124 4.33 9.43 -10.06
CA ALA A 124 3.36 8.36 -9.81
C ALA A 124 2.96 7.63 -11.10
N GLY A 125 2.76 8.36 -12.19
CA GLY A 125 2.47 7.79 -13.52
C GLY A 125 3.61 6.91 -14.04
N LEU A 126 4.87 7.36 -13.88
CA LEU A 126 6.06 6.59 -14.27
C LEU A 126 6.22 5.32 -13.44
N LEU A 127 6.00 5.37 -12.11
CA LEU A 127 6.02 4.19 -11.25
C LEU A 127 4.93 3.20 -11.64
N LEU A 128 3.72 3.67 -11.94
CA LEU A 128 2.63 2.83 -12.42
C LEU A 128 2.97 2.20 -13.80
N ALA A 129 3.51 2.99 -14.72
CA ALA A 129 3.95 2.48 -16.02
C ALA A 129 5.07 1.43 -15.87
N GLY A 130 6.03 1.67 -14.95
CA GLY A 130 7.08 0.74 -14.60
C GLY A 130 6.53 -0.57 -14.05
N LEU A 131 5.50 -0.50 -13.21
CA LEU A 131 4.83 -1.67 -12.63
C LEU A 131 4.14 -2.54 -13.69
N TYR A 132 3.41 -1.91 -14.63
CA TYR A 132 2.58 -2.64 -15.60
C TYR A 132 3.29 -2.97 -16.91
N ARG A 133 4.25 -2.16 -17.35
CA ARG A 133 4.91 -2.28 -18.68
C ARG A 133 6.43 -2.41 -18.61
N GLY A 134 7.03 -2.20 -17.43
CA GLY A 134 8.47 -2.24 -17.27
C GLY A 134 9.04 -3.66 -17.31
N PRO A 135 10.32 -3.81 -17.68
CA PRO A 135 11.06 -5.06 -17.51
C PRO A 135 11.10 -5.44 -16.03
N GLN A 136 11.42 -6.70 -15.74
CA GLN A 136 11.36 -7.25 -14.37
C GLN A 136 12.08 -6.38 -13.32
N GLY A 137 13.26 -5.85 -13.64
CA GLY A 137 14.00 -4.98 -12.71
C GLY A 137 13.27 -3.68 -12.39
N ILE A 138 12.69 -3.01 -13.40
CA ILE A 138 11.91 -1.77 -13.20
C ILE A 138 10.61 -2.07 -12.45
N ARG A 139 9.97 -3.19 -12.71
CA ARG A 139 8.78 -3.63 -11.98
C ARG A 139 9.08 -3.85 -10.50
N LEU A 140 10.16 -4.57 -10.18
CA LEU A 140 10.61 -4.79 -8.81
C LEU A 140 10.95 -3.46 -8.11
N LEU A 141 11.66 -2.56 -8.79
CA LEU A 141 11.98 -1.23 -8.27
C LEU A 141 10.70 -0.44 -7.95
N SER A 142 9.73 -0.42 -8.87
CA SER A 142 8.46 0.30 -8.67
C SER A 142 7.69 -0.26 -7.47
N VAL A 143 7.58 -1.59 -7.34
CA VAL A 143 6.95 -2.24 -6.18
C VAL A 143 7.66 -1.87 -4.88
N THR A 144 9.00 -1.92 -4.89
CA THR A 144 9.81 -1.59 -3.71
C THR A 144 9.60 -0.13 -3.29
N ILE A 145 9.61 0.82 -4.22
CA ILE A 145 9.38 2.24 -3.91
C ILE A 145 7.99 2.47 -3.35
N VAL A 146 6.94 1.97 -4.03
CA VAL A 146 5.55 2.13 -3.57
C VAL A 146 5.35 1.47 -2.21
N GLY A 147 5.89 0.26 -2.02
CA GLY A 147 5.84 -0.46 -0.76
C GLY A 147 6.55 0.27 0.37
N SER A 148 7.74 0.85 0.10
CA SER A 148 8.49 1.62 1.09
C SER A 148 7.74 2.88 1.52
N LEU A 149 7.18 3.64 0.57
CA LEU A 149 6.38 4.84 0.87
C LEU A 149 5.13 4.50 1.68
N THR A 150 4.44 3.41 1.32
CA THR A 150 3.26 2.93 2.06
C THR A 150 3.65 2.51 3.48
N GLY A 151 4.73 1.74 3.62
CA GLY A 151 5.25 1.34 4.93
C GLY A 151 5.68 2.52 5.79
N THR A 152 6.33 3.53 5.19
CA THR A 152 6.71 4.78 5.87
C THR A 152 5.48 5.52 6.38
N PHE A 153 4.46 5.66 5.53
CA PHE A 153 3.20 6.33 5.90
C PHE A 153 2.50 5.61 7.05
N LEU A 154 2.34 4.30 6.96
CA LEU A 154 1.71 3.51 8.02
C LEU A 154 2.53 3.56 9.30
N GLY A 155 3.85 3.38 9.21
CA GLY A 155 4.74 3.42 10.37
C GLY A 155 4.82 4.78 11.06
N ALA A 156 4.61 5.88 10.31
CA ALA A 156 4.63 7.24 10.84
C ALA A 156 3.26 7.71 11.34
N SER A 157 2.16 7.23 10.74
CA SER A 157 0.82 7.77 10.97
C SER A 157 -0.09 6.88 11.82
N VAL A 158 0.25 5.60 12.00
CA VAL A 158 -0.54 4.68 12.82
C VAL A 158 0.10 4.56 14.22
N PRO A 159 -0.60 4.90 15.31
CA PRO A 159 -0.10 4.74 16.66
C PRO A 159 0.24 3.29 16.99
N THR A 160 1.28 3.07 17.81
CA THR A 160 1.86 1.74 18.07
C THR A 160 0.84 0.72 18.60
N MET A 161 -0.02 1.13 19.54
CA MET A 161 -1.07 0.24 20.06
C MET A 161 -2.05 -0.18 18.97
N THR A 162 -2.51 0.77 18.17
CA THR A 162 -3.40 0.50 17.03
C THR A 162 -2.70 -0.42 16.01
N ALA A 163 -1.42 -0.22 15.73
CA ALA A 163 -0.66 -1.06 14.80
C ALA A 163 -0.57 -2.52 15.28
N ILE A 164 -0.27 -2.75 16.57
CA ILE A 164 -0.19 -4.10 17.14
C ILE A 164 -1.55 -4.82 17.04
N VAL A 165 -2.62 -4.15 17.47
CA VAL A 165 -3.97 -4.73 17.42
C VAL A 165 -4.40 -4.97 15.98
N LEU A 166 -4.09 -4.04 15.06
CA LEU A 166 -4.37 -4.17 13.63
C LEU A 166 -3.64 -5.37 13.02
N LEU A 167 -2.35 -5.53 13.28
CA LEU A 167 -1.58 -6.68 12.77
C LEU A 167 -2.16 -8.01 13.24
N ALA A 168 -2.54 -8.10 14.53
CA ALA A 168 -3.19 -9.30 15.07
C ALA A 168 -4.55 -9.55 14.39
N ALA A 169 -5.36 -8.51 14.23
CA ALA A 169 -6.67 -8.60 13.58
C ALA A 169 -6.55 -8.99 12.10
N LEU A 170 -5.56 -8.43 11.38
CA LEU A 170 -5.27 -8.79 9.98
C LEU A 170 -4.81 -10.23 9.84
N ALA A 171 -3.96 -10.73 10.74
CA ALA A 171 -3.54 -12.13 10.71
C ALA A 171 -4.74 -13.09 10.83
N VAL A 172 -5.69 -12.78 11.73
CA VAL A 172 -6.93 -13.54 11.87
C VAL A 172 -7.81 -13.40 10.62
N TYR A 173 -7.95 -12.17 10.11
CA TYR A 173 -8.72 -11.90 8.90
C TYR A 173 -8.15 -12.66 7.69
N ASP A 174 -6.83 -12.65 7.48
CA ASP A 174 -6.19 -13.35 6.37
C ASP A 174 -6.43 -14.85 6.47
N LEU A 175 -6.28 -15.43 7.66
CA LEU A 175 -6.57 -16.83 7.89
C LEU A 175 -8.01 -17.19 7.50
N VAL A 176 -9.00 -16.44 7.99
CA VAL A 176 -10.42 -16.67 7.71
C VAL A 176 -10.74 -16.42 6.24
N SER A 177 -10.19 -15.36 5.66
CA SER A 177 -10.48 -14.92 4.30
C SER A 177 -9.90 -15.85 3.23
N VAL A 178 -8.75 -16.48 3.49
CA VAL A 178 -8.16 -17.48 2.61
C VAL A 178 -8.97 -18.79 2.66
N TYR A 179 -9.36 -19.25 3.85
CA TYR A 179 -10.06 -20.55 3.97
C TYR A 179 -11.55 -20.49 3.66
N ARG A 180 -12.25 -19.41 4.02
CA ARG A 180 -13.72 -19.31 3.90
C ARG A 180 -14.21 -18.03 3.22
N GLY A 181 -13.31 -17.10 2.89
CA GLY A 181 -13.65 -15.76 2.43
C GLY A 181 -13.49 -15.55 0.92
N PRO A 182 -13.61 -14.29 0.49
CA PRO A 182 -13.52 -13.90 -0.90
C PRO A 182 -12.10 -14.03 -1.48
N ILE A 183 -11.05 -13.95 -0.65
CA ILE A 183 -9.65 -13.97 -1.13
C ILE A 183 -9.30 -15.33 -1.77
N GLY A 184 -9.71 -16.46 -1.16
CA GLY A 184 -9.50 -17.77 -1.77
C GLY A 184 -10.17 -17.88 -3.14
N LYS A 185 -11.40 -17.39 -3.27
CA LYS A 185 -12.15 -17.38 -4.53
C LYS A 185 -11.56 -16.42 -5.57
N ILE A 186 -11.02 -15.28 -5.15
CA ILE A 186 -10.29 -14.34 -6.02
C ILE A 186 -9.03 -15.01 -6.56
N ALA A 187 -8.28 -15.73 -5.72
CA ALA A 187 -7.08 -16.45 -6.13
C ALA A 187 -7.39 -17.53 -7.17
N GLU A 188 -8.46 -18.31 -6.98
CA GLU A 188 -8.93 -19.30 -7.96
C GLU A 188 -9.31 -18.65 -9.30
N MET A 189 -9.98 -17.50 -9.28
CA MET A 189 -10.35 -16.76 -10.48
C MET A 189 -9.16 -16.04 -11.15
N ALA A 190 -8.14 -15.64 -10.37
CA ALA A 190 -6.95 -14.97 -10.87
C ALA A 190 -5.94 -15.93 -11.53
N ASP A 191 -6.02 -17.23 -11.23
CA ASP A 191 -5.19 -18.28 -11.87
C ASP A 191 -5.58 -18.54 -13.34
N LEU A 192 -6.67 -17.93 -13.82
CA LEU A 192 -7.00 -17.85 -15.24
C LEU A 192 -5.93 -16.97 -15.93
N GLU A 193 -5.31 -17.50 -17.00
CA GLU A 193 -4.11 -16.98 -17.68
C GLU A 193 -4.09 -15.46 -17.99
N GLU A 194 -5.25 -14.82 -18.08
CA GLU A 194 -5.40 -13.39 -18.35
C GLU A 194 -4.94 -12.47 -17.20
N PHE A 195 -4.87 -12.97 -15.95
CA PHE A 195 -4.41 -12.18 -14.78
C PHE A 195 -2.90 -12.30 -14.54
N LYS A 196 -2.24 -13.32 -15.08
CA LYS A 196 -0.79 -13.51 -14.91
C LYS A 196 0.06 -12.34 -15.42
N GLY A 197 -0.47 -11.54 -16.35
CA GLY A 197 0.20 -10.35 -16.86
C GLY A 197 -0.09 -9.05 -16.10
N ALA A 198 -1.03 -9.05 -15.14
CA ALA A 198 -1.44 -7.84 -14.43
C ALA A 198 -1.01 -7.82 -12.95
N VAL A 199 -0.57 -8.96 -12.41
CA VAL A 199 -0.23 -9.11 -10.98
C VAL A 199 1.22 -9.52 -10.75
N PHE A 200 1.94 -9.94 -11.81
CA PHE A 200 3.36 -10.34 -11.70
C PHE A 200 4.21 -9.72 -12.80
#